data_ef211678727f73d5882ccee2719d5eec
#
_entry.id   ef211678727f73d5882ccee2719d5eec
#
_cell.length_a   1.000
_cell.length_b   1.000
_cell.length_c   1.000
_cell.angle_alpha   90.00
_cell.angle_beta   90.00
_cell.angle_gamma   90.00
#
_symmetry.space_group_name_H-M   'P 1'
#
loop_
_entity.id
_entity.type
_entity.pdbx_description
1 polymer ?
#
loop_
_entity_poly.entity_id
_entity_poly.type
_entity_poly.pdbx_seq_one_letter_code
_entity_poly.pdbx_strand_id
1 'polypeptide(L)'
;MSSITQTIVEKLLVKSQHRVKTYGEVFTPRSMVEQMLDLVREELETSPNFVDKTFFEPAAGDGNFLVAILRRKLRAVEKNYSHDEWLTASLFALASIYGIELLEDNLSDAQEAMLTEFSQFHEEHGVPCGPRSSLHQAAVFLINTNIVHGNTLTGLTLQGEEIQLSWWNRVVAAPGMVQREPFTLASLRDDGFDFTIYDRYRACGIDEVHEEARADA
;
A
#
# COMPACT_ATOMS: atom_id res chain seq x y z
N MET A 1 2.84 37.57 -5.26
CA MET A 1 3.13 36.54 -4.25
C MET A 1 4.46 35.91 -4.54
N SER A 2 5.30 36.00 -3.62
CA SER A 2 6.68 36.34 -3.62
C SER A 2 7.58 35.09 -3.75
N SER A 3 8.77 35.29 -4.28
CA SER A 3 9.93 34.40 -4.39
C SER A 3 10.13 33.46 -3.16
N ILE A 4 9.79 33.91 -1.97
CA ILE A 4 9.92 33.14 -0.71
C ILE A 4 8.92 31.95 -0.66
N THR A 5 7.66 32.16 -1.06
CA THR A 5 6.64 31.10 -1.08
C THR A 5 6.97 30.04 -2.11
N GLN A 6 7.48 30.46 -3.27
CA GLN A 6 7.92 29.55 -4.33
C GLN A 6 9.14 28.71 -3.88
N THR A 7 10.10 29.32 -3.21
CA THR A 7 11.29 28.65 -2.64
C THR A 7 10.92 27.66 -1.51
N ILE A 8 9.91 27.98 -0.70
CA ILE A 8 9.42 27.05 0.36
C ILE A 8 8.70 25.87 -0.26
N VAL A 9 7.84 26.08 -1.25
CA VAL A 9 7.14 25.01 -1.97
C VAL A 9 8.14 24.09 -2.70
N GLU A 10 9.15 24.66 -3.38
CA GLU A 10 10.22 23.88 -4.02
C GLU A 10 11.04 23.05 -3.01
N LYS A 11 11.30 23.56 -1.80
CA LYS A 11 11.98 22.82 -0.74
C LYS A 11 11.17 21.65 -0.17
N LEU A 12 9.84 21.74 -0.25
CA LEU A 12 8.94 20.67 0.20
C LEU A 12 8.74 19.56 -0.85
N LEU A 13 9.09 19.82 -2.12
CA LEU A 13 8.92 18.87 -3.22
C LEU A 13 10.18 18.09 -3.56
N VAL A 14 11.32 18.42 -2.98
CA VAL A 14 12.59 17.76 -3.24
C VAL A 14 13.43 17.64 -1.97
N LYS A 15 13.95 16.46 -1.68
CA LYS A 15 14.90 16.27 -0.55
C LYS A 15 16.26 16.91 -0.84
N SER A 16 16.75 16.85 -2.09
CA SER A 16 17.97 17.53 -2.51
C SER A 16 18.11 17.68 -4.03
N GLN A 17 18.87 18.67 -4.51
CA GLN A 17 19.16 18.81 -5.94
C GLN A 17 19.98 17.64 -6.51
N HIS A 18 20.79 17.00 -5.70
CA HIS A 18 21.54 15.80 -6.09
C HIS A 18 20.57 14.65 -6.43
N ARG A 19 19.58 14.42 -5.58
CA ARG A 19 18.57 13.37 -5.77
C ARG A 19 17.72 13.62 -7.01
N VAL A 20 17.34 14.88 -7.26
CA VAL A 20 16.64 15.26 -8.50
C VAL A 20 17.47 14.90 -9.74
N LYS A 21 18.78 15.21 -9.74
CA LYS A 21 19.65 14.94 -10.90
C LYS A 21 19.96 13.46 -11.08
N THR A 22 20.11 12.71 -10.00
CA THR A 22 20.57 11.32 -10.02
C THR A 22 19.38 10.35 -10.21
N TYR A 23 18.25 10.63 -9.57
CA TYR A 23 17.12 9.71 -9.50
C TYR A 23 15.83 10.29 -10.08
N GLY A 24 15.83 11.57 -10.49
CA GLY A 24 14.60 12.25 -10.93
C GLY A 24 13.59 12.49 -9.79
N GLU A 25 14.05 12.46 -8.53
CA GLU A 25 13.17 12.53 -7.37
C GLU A 25 12.55 13.92 -7.23
N VAL A 26 11.26 13.98 -7.53
CA VAL A 26 10.41 15.16 -7.30
C VAL A 26 9.07 14.65 -6.76
N PHE A 27 8.72 15.07 -5.56
CA PHE A 27 7.44 14.66 -4.96
C PHE A 27 6.27 15.40 -5.60
N THR A 28 5.19 14.68 -5.83
CA THR A 28 3.96 15.28 -6.37
C THR A 28 3.25 16.09 -5.29
N PRO A 29 2.89 17.35 -5.54
CA PRO A 29 2.14 18.16 -4.58
C PRO A 29 0.81 17.50 -4.19
N ARG A 30 0.46 17.53 -2.91
CA ARG A 30 -0.77 16.90 -2.39
C ARG A 30 -2.03 17.33 -3.14
N SER A 31 -2.14 18.61 -3.53
CA SER A 31 -3.28 19.08 -4.31
C SER A 31 -3.39 18.43 -5.69
N MET A 32 -2.26 18.10 -6.31
CA MET A 32 -2.23 17.38 -7.59
C MET A 32 -2.58 15.90 -7.40
N VAL A 33 -2.06 15.26 -6.33
CA VAL A 33 -2.43 13.90 -5.95
C VAL A 33 -3.95 13.78 -5.81
N GLU A 34 -4.59 14.70 -5.07
CA GLU A 34 -6.05 14.67 -4.87
C GLU A 34 -6.80 14.84 -6.20
N GLN A 35 -6.36 15.74 -7.08
CA GLN A 35 -6.97 15.92 -8.40
C GLN A 35 -6.84 14.67 -9.27
N MET A 36 -5.70 13.98 -9.23
CA MET A 36 -5.50 12.72 -9.96
C MET A 36 -6.38 11.60 -9.41
N LEU A 37 -6.51 11.50 -8.09
CA LEU A 37 -7.37 10.51 -7.45
C LEU A 37 -8.87 10.79 -7.67
N ASP A 38 -9.26 12.05 -7.94
CA ASP A 38 -10.63 12.37 -8.33
C ASP A 38 -11.05 11.74 -9.67
N LEU A 39 -10.08 11.43 -10.55
CA LEU A 39 -10.36 10.76 -11.83
C LEU A 39 -10.78 9.30 -11.66
N VAL A 40 -10.38 8.68 -10.54
CA VAL A 40 -10.65 7.27 -10.20
C VAL A 40 -11.49 7.16 -8.92
N ARG A 41 -12.31 8.19 -8.65
CA ARG A 41 -13.12 8.26 -7.42
C ARG A 41 -14.07 7.08 -7.28
N GLU A 42 -14.67 6.62 -8.37
CA GLU A 42 -15.62 5.52 -8.34
C GLU A 42 -14.96 4.24 -7.84
N GLU A 43 -13.82 3.89 -8.39
CA GLU A 43 -13.03 2.72 -8.02
C GLU A 43 -12.50 2.83 -6.58
N LEU A 44 -12.22 4.04 -6.14
CA LEU A 44 -11.58 4.32 -4.87
C LEU A 44 -12.55 4.36 -3.68
N GLU A 45 -13.81 4.82 -3.92
CA GLU A 45 -14.71 5.20 -2.82
C GLU A 45 -16.13 4.65 -2.93
N THR A 46 -16.65 4.37 -4.14
CA THR A 46 -18.11 4.15 -4.33
C THR A 46 -18.48 2.86 -5.03
N SER A 47 -17.58 2.22 -5.78
CA SER A 47 -17.87 0.92 -6.39
C SER A 47 -18.17 -0.14 -5.30
N PRO A 48 -19.01 -1.14 -5.56
CA PRO A 48 -19.41 -2.13 -4.55
C PRO A 48 -18.23 -2.89 -3.90
N ASN A 49 -17.12 -2.97 -4.61
CA ASN A 49 -15.91 -3.66 -4.16
C ASN A 49 -14.69 -2.70 -4.09
N PHE A 50 -14.92 -1.44 -3.77
CA PHE A 50 -13.85 -0.43 -3.71
C PHE A 50 -12.69 -0.82 -2.78
N VAL A 51 -12.97 -1.54 -1.69
CA VAL A 51 -11.93 -2.00 -0.76
C VAL A 51 -10.95 -2.97 -1.42
N ASP A 52 -11.41 -3.76 -2.40
CA ASP A 52 -10.61 -4.76 -3.11
C ASP A 52 -9.98 -4.23 -4.41
N LYS A 53 -10.36 -3.01 -4.85
CA LYS A 53 -9.76 -2.41 -6.03
C LYS A 53 -8.29 -2.11 -5.80
N THR A 54 -7.44 -2.72 -6.63
CA THR A 54 -5.99 -2.60 -6.54
C THR A 54 -5.49 -1.26 -7.06
N PHE A 55 -4.63 -0.62 -6.29
CA PHE A 55 -3.87 0.56 -6.66
C PHE A 55 -2.37 0.27 -6.56
N PHE A 56 -1.64 0.59 -7.60
CA PHE A 56 -0.21 0.35 -7.67
C PHE A 56 0.54 1.63 -8.03
N GLU A 57 1.47 2.04 -7.16
CA GLU A 57 2.37 3.17 -7.36
C GLU A 57 3.79 2.66 -7.63
N PRO A 58 4.28 2.75 -8.88
CA PRO A 58 5.57 2.19 -9.26
C PRO A 58 6.77 3.03 -8.82
N ALA A 59 6.56 4.22 -8.26
CA ALA A 59 7.58 5.14 -7.74
C ALA A 59 7.03 5.85 -6.51
N ALA A 60 6.90 5.09 -5.41
CA ALA A 60 6.12 5.49 -4.24
C ALA A 60 6.62 6.78 -3.56
N GLY A 61 7.90 7.13 -3.71
CA GLY A 61 8.49 8.27 -3.05
C GLY A 61 8.34 8.17 -1.53
N ASP A 62 8.00 9.27 -0.88
CA ASP A 62 7.68 9.34 0.55
C ASP A 62 6.23 8.89 0.88
N GLY A 63 5.52 8.30 -0.08
CA GLY A 63 4.19 7.73 0.12
C GLY A 63 3.01 8.69 -0.09
N ASN A 64 3.20 9.87 -0.67
CA ASN A 64 2.12 10.86 -0.84
C ASN A 64 0.87 10.29 -1.53
N PHE A 65 1.02 9.52 -2.63
CA PHE A 65 -0.09 8.85 -3.29
C PHE A 65 -0.67 7.72 -2.46
N LEU A 66 0.16 6.87 -1.89
CA LEU A 66 -0.25 5.71 -1.10
C LEU A 66 -1.12 6.13 0.10
N VAL A 67 -0.67 7.14 0.84
CA VAL A 67 -1.39 7.70 2.00
C VAL A 67 -2.72 8.34 1.56
N ALA A 68 -2.73 9.08 0.44
CA ALA A 68 -3.95 9.70 -0.06
C ALA A 68 -4.99 8.65 -0.51
N ILE A 69 -4.55 7.58 -1.19
CA ILE A 69 -5.40 6.43 -1.55
C ILE A 69 -5.98 5.78 -0.30
N LEU A 70 -5.12 5.45 0.69
CA LEU A 70 -5.55 4.82 1.93
C LEU A 70 -6.58 5.69 2.67
N ARG A 71 -6.28 6.98 2.86
CA ARG A 71 -7.19 7.94 3.51
C ARG A 71 -8.57 7.97 2.85
N ARG A 72 -8.64 7.99 1.53
CA ARG A 72 -9.91 8.02 0.79
C ARG A 72 -10.67 6.71 0.95
N LYS A 73 -9.99 5.56 0.88
CA LYS A 73 -10.61 4.25 1.14
C LYS A 73 -11.11 4.13 2.58
N LEU A 74 -10.34 4.57 3.58
CA LEU A 74 -10.77 4.52 4.98
C LEU A 74 -12.02 5.39 5.24
N ARG A 75 -12.08 6.60 4.67
CA ARG A 75 -13.28 7.44 4.72
C ARG A 75 -14.48 6.79 4.02
N ALA A 76 -14.25 6.05 2.95
CA ALA A 76 -15.30 5.31 2.27
C ALA A 76 -15.74 4.08 3.10
N VAL A 77 -14.82 3.42 3.81
CA VAL A 77 -15.15 2.35 4.78
C VAL A 77 -16.04 2.92 5.89
N GLU A 78 -15.65 4.02 6.52
CA GLU A 78 -16.46 4.70 7.54
C GLU A 78 -17.88 4.98 7.07
N LYS A 79 -18.04 5.40 5.83
CA LYS A 79 -19.33 5.79 5.26
C LYS A 79 -20.21 4.61 4.85
N ASN A 80 -19.61 3.51 4.37
CA ASN A 80 -20.34 2.43 3.67
C ASN A 80 -20.44 1.12 4.46
N TYR A 81 -19.66 0.96 5.54
CA TYR A 81 -19.64 -0.24 6.38
C TYR A 81 -20.15 0.05 7.79
N SER A 82 -20.71 -0.97 8.45
CA SER A 82 -21.02 -0.90 9.88
C SER A 82 -19.74 -0.90 10.73
N HIS A 83 -19.82 -0.37 11.94
CA HIS A 83 -18.64 -0.22 12.82
C HIS A 83 -17.92 -1.55 13.09
N ASP A 84 -18.64 -2.64 13.23
CA ASP A 84 -18.09 -3.99 13.45
C ASP A 84 -17.39 -4.57 12.21
N GLU A 85 -17.66 -4.03 11.01
CA GLU A 85 -16.98 -4.43 9.79
C GLU A 85 -15.72 -3.61 9.50
N TRP A 86 -15.53 -2.47 10.17
CA TRP A 86 -14.44 -1.53 9.86
C TRP A 86 -13.06 -2.15 9.98
N LEU A 87 -12.81 -2.98 11.00
CA LEU A 87 -11.52 -3.66 11.17
C LEU A 87 -11.18 -4.48 9.91
N THR A 88 -12.08 -5.34 9.50
CA THR A 88 -11.88 -6.21 8.34
C THR A 88 -11.81 -5.41 7.03
N ALA A 89 -12.74 -4.47 6.83
CA ALA A 89 -12.81 -3.66 5.61
C ALA A 89 -11.58 -2.75 5.45
N SER A 90 -11.07 -2.15 6.53
CA SER A 90 -9.88 -1.31 6.51
C SER A 90 -8.60 -2.10 6.19
N LEU A 91 -8.47 -3.30 6.72
CA LEU A 91 -7.34 -4.19 6.39
C LEU A 91 -7.37 -4.64 4.93
N PHE A 92 -8.54 -4.96 4.37
CA PHE A 92 -8.67 -5.25 2.95
C PHE A 92 -8.39 -4.02 2.07
N ALA A 93 -8.84 -2.83 2.49
CA ALA A 93 -8.50 -1.59 1.82
C ALA A 93 -6.96 -1.38 1.79
N LEU A 94 -6.28 -1.64 2.91
CA LEU A 94 -4.83 -1.57 3.02
C LEU A 94 -4.15 -2.64 2.15
N ALA A 95 -4.62 -3.89 2.18
CA ALA A 95 -4.10 -5.02 1.40
C ALA A 95 -4.18 -4.81 -0.13
N SER A 96 -5.03 -3.89 -0.59
CA SER A 96 -5.22 -3.57 -2.02
C SER A 96 -4.31 -2.46 -2.54
N ILE A 97 -3.41 -1.91 -1.70
CA ILE A 97 -2.50 -0.81 -2.06
C ILE A 97 -1.08 -1.34 -2.16
N TYR A 98 -0.43 -1.09 -3.29
CA TYR A 98 0.91 -1.57 -3.61
C TYR A 98 1.82 -0.41 -3.99
N GLY A 99 3.11 -0.54 -3.66
CA GLY A 99 4.12 0.46 -4.03
C GLY A 99 5.50 -0.16 -4.21
N ILE A 100 6.29 0.43 -5.08
CA ILE A 100 7.72 0.12 -5.20
C ILE A 100 8.49 1.42 -5.06
N GLU A 101 9.55 1.40 -4.26
CA GLU A 101 10.43 2.55 -4.07
C GLU A 101 11.89 2.13 -4.21
N LEU A 102 12.65 2.97 -4.92
CA LEU A 102 14.07 2.73 -5.21
C LEU A 102 14.98 3.11 -4.05
N LEU A 103 14.59 4.11 -3.25
CA LEU A 103 15.42 4.70 -2.19
C LEU A 103 14.90 4.26 -0.82
N GLU A 104 15.79 3.64 -0.04
CA GLU A 104 15.45 3.00 1.25
C GLU A 104 14.84 3.98 2.26
N ASP A 105 15.34 5.22 2.30
CA ASP A 105 14.80 6.25 3.20
C ASP A 105 13.38 6.68 2.81
N ASN A 106 13.08 6.78 1.52
CA ASN A 106 11.72 7.06 1.04
C ASN A 106 10.79 5.88 1.31
N LEU A 107 11.26 4.65 1.10
CA LEU A 107 10.49 3.46 1.44
C LEU A 107 10.08 3.46 2.91
N SER A 108 11.03 3.71 3.81
CA SER A 108 10.77 3.81 5.24
C SER A 108 9.77 4.92 5.58
N ASP A 109 9.94 6.10 4.98
CA ASP A 109 9.03 7.24 5.16
C ASP A 109 7.60 6.87 4.67
N ALA A 110 7.48 6.20 3.52
CA ALA A 110 6.19 5.78 2.96
C ALA A 110 5.49 4.73 3.83
N GLN A 111 6.22 3.72 4.30
CA GLN A 111 5.67 2.67 5.18
C GLN A 111 5.22 3.25 6.52
N GLU A 112 6.01 4.14 7.13
CA GLU A 112 5.65 4.82 8.38
C GLU A 112 4.43 5.74 8.21
N ALA A 113 4.37 6.49 7.10
CA ALA A 113 3.24 7.37 6.80
C ALA A 113 1.94 6.58 6.59
N MET A 114 2.00 5.44 5.90
CA MET A 114 0.86 4.53 5.72
C MET A 114 0.36 3.95 7.05
N LEU A 115 1.29 3.49 7.88
CA LEU A 115 0.95 2.93 9.20
C LEU A 115 0.35 4.00 10.12
N THR A 116 0.90 5.21 10.07
CA THR A 116 0.39 6.36 10.84
C THR A 116 -1.04 6.69 10.44
N GLU A 117 -1.32 6.81 9.14
CA GLU A 117 -2.68 7.10 8.63
C GLU A 117 -3.68 6.01 9.05
N PHE A 118 -3.28 4.73 8.93
CA PHE A 118 -4.11 3.59 9.31
C PHE A 118 -4.40 3.58 10.83
N SER A 119 -3.37 3.73 11.65
CA SER A 119 -3.51 3.71 13.11
C SER A 119 -4.34 4.89 13.61
N GLN A 120 -4.10 6.08 13.06
CA GLN A 120 -4.83 7.28 13.43
C GLN A 120 -6.32 7.15 13.12
N PHE A 121 -6.70 6.60 11.96
CA PHE A 121 -8.09 6.32 11.63
C PHE A 121 -8.78 5.48 12.70
N HIS A 122 -8.15 4.40 13.15
CA HIS A 122 -8.73 3.53 14.15
C HIS A 122 -8.80 4.16 15.54
N GLU A 123 -7.76 4.88 15.96
CA GLU A 123 -7.70 5.57 17.24
C GLU A 123 -8.74 6.70 17.34
N GLU A 124 -8.96 7.48 16.28
CA GLU A 124 -10.00 8.51 16.21
C GLU A 124 -11.41 7.95 16.38
N HIS A 125 -11.59 6.66 16.02
CA HIS A 125 -12.87 5.95 16.19
C HIS A 125 -12.92 5.05 17.43
N GLY A 126 -11.96 5.20 18.36
CA GLY A 126 -11.94 4.48 19.63
C GLY A 126 -11.52 3.01 19.54
N VAL A 127 -10.94 2.59 18.42
CA VAL A 127 -10.37 1.24 18.23
C VAL A 127 -8.87 1.29 18.53
N PRO A 128 -8.38 0.61 19.58
CA PRO A 128 -6.94 0.60 19.89
C PRO A 128 -6.13 -0.03 18.78
N CYS A 129 -5.19 0.75 18.21
CA CYS A 129 -4.29 0.30 17.14
C CYS A 129 -2.81 0.43 17.57
N GLY A 130 -2.49 -0.05 18.75
CA GLY A 130 -1.12 -0.02 19.27
C GLY A 130 -0.28 -1.22 18.85
N PRO A 131 1.07 -1.16 19.03
CA PRO A 131 2.03 -2.16 18.51
C PRO A 131 1.78 -3.62 18.92
N ARG A 132 0.99 -3.86 19.97
CA ARG A 132 0.65 -5.20 20.48
C ARG A 132 -0.72 -5.71 20.03
N SER A 133 -1.51 -4.91 19.31
CA SER A 133 -2.79 -5.36 18.78
C SER A 133 -2.60 -6.14 17.47
N SER A 134 -3.40 -7.18 17.24
CA SER A 134 -3.42 -7.92 15.94
C SER A 134 -3.65 -6.96 14.78
N LEU A 135 -4.54 -5.99 14.94
CA LEU A 135 -4.83 -4.98 13.93
C LEU A 135 -3.58 -4.23 13.46
N HIS A 136 -2.77 -3.74 14.42
CA HIS A 136 -1.52 -3.04 14.11
C HIS A 136 -0.49 -3.99 13.46
N GLN A 137 -0.33 -5.20 14.01
CA GLN A 137 0.62 -6.17 13.49
C GLN A 137 0.25 -6.63 12.07
N ALA A 138 -1.04 -6.85 11.80
CA ALA A 138 -1.53 -7.14 10.46
C ALA A 138 -1.29 -5.95 9.50
N ALA A 139 -1.54 -4.72 9.94
CA ALA A 139 -1.27 -3.53 9.13
C ALA A 139 0.22 -3.39 8.78
N VAL A 140 1.12 -3.56 9.75
CA VAL A 140 2.57 -3.55 9.53
C VAL A 140 2.97 -4.63 8.53
N PHE A 141 2.43 -5.82 8.68
CA PHE A 141 2.73 -6.95 7.79
C PHE A 141 2.27 -6.68 6.35
N LEU A 142 1.03 -6.21 6.16
CA LEU A 142 0.48 -5.85 4.85
C LEU A 142 1.28 -4.73 4.17
N ILE A 143 1.61 -3.67 4.92
CA ILE A 143 2.41 -2.56 4.41
C ILE A 143 3.77 -3.05 3.93
N ASN A 144 4.50 -3.81 4.75
CA ASN A 144 5.84 -4.30 4.41
C ASN A 144 5.84 -5.31 3.27
N THR A 145 4.73 -6.05 3.09
CA THR A 145 4.59 -7.02 2.00
C THR A 145 4.22 -6.36 0.67
N ASN A 146 3.47 -5.27 0.70
CA ASN A 146 2.93 -4.61 -0.49
C ASN A 146 3.73 -3.38 -0.93
N ILE A 147 4.48 -2.74 -0.02
CA ILE A 147 5.28 -1.55 -0.32
C ILE A 147 6.74 -1.93 -0.15
N VAL A 148 7.42 -2.19 -1.28
CA VAL A 148 8.68 -2.92 -1.31
C VAL A 148 9.81 -2.13 -1.96
N HIS A 149 11.04 -2.51 -1.60
CA HIS A 149 12.26 -1.91 -2.11
C HIS A 149 12.66 -2.53 -3.46
N GLY A 150 12.88 -1.70 -4.46
CA GLY A 150 13.34 -2.18 -5.76
C GLY A 150 13.29 -1.14 -6.87
N ASN A 151 13.77 -1.54 -8.01
CA ASN A 151 13.73 -0.73 -9.23
C ASN A 151 12.62 -1.25 -10.15
N THR A 152 11.54 -0.53 -10.25
CA THR A 152 10.37 -0.88 -11.08
C THR A 152 10.73 -1.05 -12.56
N LEU A 153 11.70 -0.28 -13.08
CA LEU A 153 12.08 -0.36 -14.49
C LEU A 153 12.78 -1.68 -14.82
N THR A 154 13.60 -2.19 -13.91
CA THR A 154 14.29 -3.48 -14.09
C THR A 154 13.48 -4.66 -13.58
N GLY A 155 12.56 -4.43 -12.63
CA GLY A 155 11.83 -5.47 -11.92
C GLY A 155 12.64 -6.17 -10.83
N LEU A 156 13.81 -5.60 -10.45
CA LEU A 156 14.76 -6.23 -9.55
C LEU A 156 14.95 -5.44 -8.25
N THR A 157 15.22 -6.17 -7.18
CA THR A 157 15.72 -5.62 -5.92
C THR A 157 17.17 -5.12 -6.09
N LEU A 158 17.73 -4.46 -5.07
CA LEU A 158 19.15 -4.06 -5.08
C LEU A 158 20.11 -5.25 -5.09
N GLN A 159 19.65 -6.42 -4.63
CA GLN A 159 20.41 -7.67 -4.62
C GLN A 159 20.37 -8.38 -5.98
N GLY A 160 19.57 -7.88 -6.93
CA GLY A 160 19.40 -8.46 -8.26
C GLY A 160 18.37 -9.60 -8.31
N GLU A 161 17.57 -9.75 -7.26
CA GLU A 161 16.46 -10.70 -7.20
C GLU A 161 15.20 -10.07 -7.80
N GLU A 162 14.27 -10.87 -8.30
CA GLU A 162 12.97 -10.38 -8.77
C GLU A 162 12.16 -9.76 -7.62
N ILE A 163 11.54 -8.60 -7.87
CA ILE A 163 10.64 -7.97 -6.91
C ILE A 163 9.42 -8.86 -6.73
N GLN A 164 9.20 -9.31 -5.49
CA GLN A 164 8.04 -10.09 -5.10
C GLN A 164 6.97 -9.20 -4.46
N LEU A 165 5.73 -9.44 -4.85
CA LEU A 165 4.50 -8.88 -4.29
C LEU A 165 3.57 -10.03 -3.91
N SER A 166 2.39 -9.74 -3.38
CA SER A 166 1.44 -10.79 -3.01
C SER A 166 0.00 -10.40 -3.33
N TRP A 167 -0.75 -11.30 -3.97
CA TRP A 167 -2.20 -11.20 -4.00
C TRP A 167 -2.78 -11.62 -2.65
N TRP A 168 -3.83 -10.92 -2.23
CA TRP A 168 -4.60 -11.21 -1.02
C TRP A 168 -5.98 -11.67 -1.42
N ASN A 169 -6.10 -12.95 -1.78
CA ASN A 169 -7.31 -13.53 -2.32
C ASN A 169 -8.33 -13.80 -1.22
N ARG A 170 -9.51 -13.16 -1.28
CA ARG A 170 -10.60 -13.43 -0.34
C ARG A 170 -11.08 -14.87 -0.44
N VAL A 171 -11.33 -15.50 0.70
CA VAL A 171 -11.97 -16.82 0.76
C VAL A 171 -13.48 -16.62 0.70
N VAL A 172 -14.11 -16.93 -0.44
CA VAL A 172 -15.54 -16.66 -0.70
C VAL A 172 -16.46 -17.26 0.36
N ALA A 173 -16.14 -18.47 0.84
CA ALA A 173 -16.96 -19.19 1.83
C ALA A 173 -16.75 -18.72 3.29
N ALA A 174 -15.79 -17.83 3.54
CA ALA A 174 -15.42 -17.39 4.89
C ALA A 174 -15.08 -15.88 4.89
N PRO A 175 -16.10 -15.00 5.08
CA PRO A 175 -15.90 -13.56 5.16
C PRO A 175 -14.82 -13.21 6.19
N GLY A 176 -13.90 -12.28 5.83
CA GLY A 176 -12.76 -11.89 6.67
C GLY A 176 -11.52 -12.76 6.52
N MET A 177 -11.61 -13.92 5.87
CA MET A 177 -10.45 -14.76 5.58
C MET A 177 -9.82 -14.41 4.23
N VAL A 178 -8.50 -14.56 4.19
CA VAL A 178 -7.65 -14.27 3.04
C VAL A 178 -6.65 -15.39 2.82
N GLN A 179 -6.28 -15.64 1.57
CA GLN A 179 -5.16 -16.49 1.20
C GLN A 179 -4.14 -15.65 0.44
N ARG A 180 -2.91 -15.63 0.94
CA ARG A 180 -1.79 -14.97 0.28
C ARG A 180 -1.27 -15.83 -0.87
N GLU A 181 -1.02 -15.18 -2.00
CA GLU A 181 -0.42 -15.80 -3.19
C GLU A 181 0.70 -14.88 -3.70
N PRO A 182 1.98 -15.21 -3.45
CA PRO A 182 3.10 -14.44 -3.96
C PRO A 182 3.18 -14.46 -5.48
N PHE A 183 3.65 -13.36 -6.06
CA PHE A 183 3.95 -13.25 -7.48
C PHE A 183 5.13 -12.31 -7.69
N THR A 184 5.82 -12.39 -8.84
CA THR A 184 6.87 -11.44 -9.19
C THR A 184 6.33 -10.30 -10.05
N LEU A 185 6.96 -9.12 -9.96
CA LEU A 185 6.62 -8.00 -10.83
C LEU A 185 6.82 -8.35 -12.31
N ALA A 186 7.77 -9.23 -12.62
CA ALA A 186 8.03 -9.72 -13.97
C ALA A 186 6.82 -10.47 -14.54
N SER A 187 6.12 -11.27 -13.72
CA SER A 187 4.96 -12.05 -14.17
C SER A 187 3.77 -11.18 -14.64
N LEU A 188 3.72 -9.90 -14.24
CA LEU A 188 2.71 -8.96 -14.72
C LEU A 188 3.02 -8.35 -16.10
N ARG A 189 4.25 -8.52 -16.60
CA ARG A 189 4.71 -7.92 -17.88
C ARG A 189 4.64 -8.90 -19.04
N ASP A 190 4.69 -10.19 -18.73
CA ASP A 190 4.66 -11.23 -19.75
C ASP A 190 3.24 -11.75 -19.93
N ASP A 191 2.76 -11.78 -21.19
CA ASP A 191 1.52 -12.47 -21.58
C ASP A 191 1.67 -14.01 -21.50
N GLY A 192 2.79 -14.50 -20.95
CA GLY A 192 3.10 -15.91 -20.75
C GLY A 192 2.55 -16.45 -19.45
N PHE A 193 2.22 -17.75 -19.41
CA PHE A 193 1.91 -18.44 -18.17
C PHE A 193 3.18 -18.51 -17.30
N ASP A 194 3.11 -17.94 -16.12
CA ASP A 194 4.14 -18.14 -15.10
C ASP A 194 3.95 -19.54 -14.48
N PHE A 195 4.90 -20.44 -14.76
CA PHE A 195 4.92 -21.78 -14.19
C PHE A 195 5.72 -21.86 -12.88
N THR A 196 6.12 -20.71 -12.33
CA THR A 196 6.87 -20.68 -11.07
C THR A 196 5.95 -21.11 -9.94
N ILE A 197 6.37 -22.15 -9.20
CA ILE A 197 5.65 -22.58 -8.01
C ILE A 197 6.09 -21.66 -6.87
N TYR A 198 5.25 -20.67 -6.54
CA TYR A 198 5.44 -19.85 -5.36
C TYR A 198 5.04 -20.61 -4.08
N ASP A 199 5.60 -20.19 -2.95
CA ASP A 199 5.16 -20.67 -1.65
C ASP A 199 3.64 -20.50 -1.51
N ARG A 200 2.97 -21.55 -1.08
CA ARG A 200 1.53 -21.48 -0.79
C ARG A 200 1.36 -21.18 0.68
N TYR A 201 0.47 -20.24 0.98
CA TYR A 201 0.10 -19.91 2.34
C TYR A 201 -1.29 -20.45 2.66
N ARG A 202 -1.50 -20.84 3.91
CA ARG A 202 -2.83 -21.25 4.38
C ARG A 202 -3.73 -20.03 4.50
N ALA A 203 -5.03 -20.21 4.24
CA ALA A 203 -5.98 -19.16 4.50
C ALA A 203 -6.05 -18.86 6.00
N CYS A 204 -6.07 -17.56 6.35
CA CYS A 204 -6.17 -17.07 7.72
C CYS A 204 -7.08 -15.83 7.78
N GLY A 205 -7.41 -15.36 8.97
CA GLY A 205 -8.07 -14.07 9.16
C GLY A 205 -7.19 -12.93 8.63
N ILE A 206 -7.79 -11.92 8.01
CA ILE A 206 -7.02 -10.76 7.51
C ILE A 206 -6.30 -10.02 8.65
N ASP A 207 -6.79 -10.10 9.87
CA ASP A 207 -6.18 -9.56 11.09
C ASP A 207 -5.11 -10.47 11.70
N GLU A 208 -4.95 -11.70 11.17
CA GLU A 208 -3.97 -12.70 11.60
C GLU A 208 -2.87 -12.94 10.54
N VAL A 209 -2.84 -12.18 9.44
CA VAL A 209 -1.88 -12.38 8.34
C VAL A 209 -0.41 -12.32 8.77
N HIS A 210 -0.12 -11.63 9.87
CA HIS A 210 1.23 -11.55 10.46
C HIS A 210 1.67 -12.87 11.12
N GLU A 211 0.73 -13.79 11.38
CA GLU A 211 0.98 -15.14 11.92
C GLU A 211 0.88 -16.22 10.84
N GLU A 212 0.77 -15.83 9.56
CA GLU A 212 0.53 -16.77 8.47
C GLU A 212 1.53 -17.93 8.43
N ALA A 213 1.00 -19.13 8.23
CA ALA A 213 1.81 -20.34 8.04
C ALA A 213 1.87 -20.72 6.56
N ARG A 214 3.05 -21.15 6.08
CA ARG A 214 3.16 -21.78 4.77
C ARG A 214 2.30 -23.06 4.76
N ALA A 215 1.62 -23.31 3.66
CA ALA A 215 0.97 -24.60 3.46
C ALA A 215 2.06 -25.64 3.30
N ASP A 216 1.89 -26.79 3.99
CA ASP A 216 2.78 -27.92 3.80
C ASP A 216 2.71 -28.37 2.33
N ALA A 217 3.88 -28.62 1.72
CA ALA A 217 4.02 -29.01 0.32
C ALA A 217 3.45 -30.40 0.06
#